data_2fb73abd6fd3534a7b3ae59774a683a2
#
_entry.id   2fb73abd6fd3534a7b3ae59774a683a2
#
_cell.length_a   1.000
_cell.length_b   1.000
_cell.length_c   1.000
_cell.angle_alpha   90.00
_cell.angle_beta   90.00
_cell.angle_gamma   90.00
#
_symmetry.space_group_name_H-M   'P 1'
#
loop_
_entity.id
_entity.type
_entity.pdbx_description
1 polymer ?
#
loop_
_entity_poly.entity_id
_entity_poly.type
_entity_poly.pdbx_seq_one_letter_code
_entity_poly.pdbx_strand_id
1 'polypeptide(L)'
;MKALIAAILLFYQPNSVVGTWVNIDDETGVEKSEIILYIEDGKLYGRIERLLLPEDQGKLCVNCKGNEKDQPIKGLVIVKGLEQDGDSWTDGDIMDPANGKVYDCTISLADPNTLNVRGFLGFSFLGRTQVWKRKS
;
A
#
# COMPACT_ATOMS: atom_id res chain seq x y z
N MET A 1 35.58 8.18 -10.84
CA MET A 1 34.94 7.67 -12.04
C MET A 1 34.03 6.50 -11.73
N LYS A 2 34.58 5.41 -11.21
CA LYS A 2 33.78 4.22 -10.88
C LYS A 2 32.72 4.49 -9.84
N ALA A 3 32.95 5.40 -8.90
CA ALA A 3 32.01 5.75 -7.87
C ALA A 3 30.73 6.39 -8.42
N LEU A 4 30.84 7.18 -9.50
CA LEU A 4 29.68 7.79 -10.14
C LEU A 4 28.77 6.74 -10.76
N ILE A 5 29.35 5.72 -11.39
CA ILE A 5 28.57 4.64 -12.02
C ILE A 5 27.83 3.86 -10.93
N ALA A 6 28.51 3.55 -9.83
CA ALA A 6 27.88 2.84 -8.71
C ALA A 6 26.73 3.65 -8.10
N ALA A 7 26.91 4.97 -7.95
CA ALA A 7 25.85 5.83 -7.41
C ALA A 7 24.63 5.85 -8.32
N ILE A 8 24.82 5.89 -9.64
CA ILE A 8 23.69 5.85 -10.59
C ILE A 8 22.93 4.55 -10.46
N LEU A 9 23.63 3.42 -10.33
CA LEU A 9 22.99 2.11 -10.17
C LEU A 9 22.17 2.03 -8.88
N LEU A 10 22.58 2.72 -7.82
CA LEU A 10 21.86 2.71 -6.56
C LEU A 10 20.47 3.36 -6.63
N PHE A 11 20.24 4.26 -7.59
CA PHE A 11 18.95 4.92 -7.74
C PHE A 11 17.96 4.11 -8.56
N TYR A 12 18.42 3.09 -9.26
CA TYR A 12 17.54 2.26 -10.07
C TYR A 12 17.17 1.00 -9.29
N GLN A 13 15.88 0.87 -8.93
CA GLN A 13 15.40 -0.25 -8.13
C GLN A 13 14.14 -0.86 -8.76
N PRO A 14 14.29 -1.62 -9.84
CA PRO A 14 13.14 -2.18 -10.57
C PRO A 14 12.33 -3.18 -9.74
N ASN A 15 12.94 -3.74 -8.68
CA ASN A 15 12.29 -4.72 -7.81
C ASN A 15 11.85 -4.12 -6.48
N SER A 16 11.81 -2.80 -6.37
CA SER A 16 11.36 -2.14 -5.16
C SER A 16 9.85 -2.04 -5.11
N VAL A 17 9.28 -2.22 -3.91
CA VAL A 17 7.85 -1.97 -3.68
C VAL A 17 7.53 -0.47 -3.60
N VAL A 18 8.55 0.37 -3.48
CA VAL A 18 8.37 1.84 -3.40
C VAL A 18 7.83 2.36 -4.74
N GLY A 19 6.87 3.26 -4.68
CA GLY A 19 6.29 3.87 -5.86
C GLY A 19 4.79 4.02 -5.75
N THR A 20 4.16 4.36 -6.88
CA THR A 20 2.72 4.55 -6.95
C THR A 20 2.05 3.31 -7.54
N TRP A 21 1.01 2.87 -6.87
CA TRP A 21 0.28 1.66 -7.21
C TRP A 21 -1.20 1.96 -7.38
N VAL A 22 -1.85 1.22 -8.28
CA VAL A 22 -3.30 1.29 -8.46
C VAL A 22 -3.93 0.13 -7.71
N ASN A 23 -4.79 0.47 -6.76
CA ASN A 23 -5.60 -0.49 -6.02
C ASN A 23 -6.78 -0.89 -6.89
N ILE A 24 -6.92 -2.19 -7.10
CA ILE A 24 -7.97 -2.75 -7.96
C ILE A 24 -8.87 -3.61 -7.09
N ASP A 25 -10.18 -3.38 -7.20
CA ASP A 25 -11.18 -4.21 -6.51
C ASP A 25 -11.09 -5.64 -7.04
N ASP A 26 -10.88 -6.60 -6.15
CA ASP A 26 -10.65 -7.99 -6.55
C ASP A 26 -11.93 -8.73 -7.00
N GLU A 27 -13.08 -8.17 -6.72
CA GLU A 27 -14.34 -8.75 -7.18
C GLU A 27 -14.80 -8.19 -8.53
N THR A 28 -14.60 -6.89 -8.75
CA THR A 28 -15.13 -6.21 -9.93
C THR A 28 -14.07 -5.85 -10.96
N GLY A 29 -12.79 -5.82 -10.57
CA GLY A 29 -11.70 -5.36 -11.44
C GLY A 29 -11.63 -3.85 -11.60
N VAL A 30 -12.42 -3.11 -10.83
CA VAL A 30 -12.47 -1.64 -10.94
C VAL A 30 -11.27 -1.03 -10.22
N GLU A 31 -10.62 -0.08 -10.88
CA GLU A 31 -9.54 0.71 -10.29
C GLU A 31 -10.12 1.73 -9.33
N LYS A 32 -9.76 1.64 -8.06
CA LYS A 32 -10.40 2.43 -6.99
C LYS A 32 -9.56 3.58 -6.49
N SER A 33 -8.25 3.40 -6.39
CA SER A 33 -7.38 4.42 -5.81
C SER A 33 -5.95 4.25 -6.26
N GLU A 34 -5.18 5.32 -6.15
CA GLU A 34 -3.74 5.30 -6.29
C GLU A 34 -3.13 5.44 -4.90
N ILE A 35 -2.18 4.57 -4.61
CA ILE A 35 -1.52 4.50 -3.30
C ILE A 35 -0.02 4.65 -3.51
N ILE A 36 0.59 5.54 -2.74
CA ILE A 36 2.04 5.70 -2.74
C ILE A 36 2.62 4.87 -1.60
N LEU A 37 3.49 3.92 -1.95
CA LEU A 37 4.29 3.19 -0.97
C LEU A 37 5.64 3.88 -0.82
N TYR A 38 6.03 4.14 0.41
CA TYR A 38 7.28 4.83 0.72
C TYR A 38 7.89 4.27 2.00
N ILE A 39 9.19 4.49 2.15
CA ILE A 39 9.94 4.03 3.33
C ILE A 39 10.25 5.23 4.20
N GLU A 40 9.97 5.09 5.50
CA GLU A 40 10.27 6.09 6.52
C GLU A 40 10.81 5.38 7.74
N ASP A 41 11.99 5.77 8.20
CA ASP A 41 12.68 5.15 9.33
C ASP A 41 12.85 3.63 9.16
N GLY A 42 13.11 3.20 7.93
CA GLY A 42 13.34 1.80 7.60
C GLY A 42 12.09 0.94 7.48
N LYS A 43 10.91 1.52 7.63
CA LYS A 43 9.64 0.80 7.55
C LYS A 43 8.82 1.28 6.37
N LEU A 44 7.94 0.40 5.89
CA LEU A 44 7.10 0.68 4.73
C LEU A 44 5.76 1.25 5.17
N TYR A 45 5.35 2.30 4.50
CA TYR A 45 4.06 2.97 4.68
C TYR A 45 3.37 3.13 3.33
N GLY A 46 2.05 3.26 3.37
CA GLY A 46 1.28 3.52 2.16
C GLY A 46 0.21 4.55 2.41
N ARG A 47 0.17 5.58 1.55
CA ARG A 47 -0.78 6.68 1.65
C ARG A 47 -1.66 6.71 0.41
N ILE A 48 -2.97 6.94 0.62
CA ILE A 48 -3.89 7.15 -0.49
C ILE A 48 -3.60 8.50 -1.11
N GLU A 49 -3.12 8.48 -2.35
CA GLU A 49 -2.80 9.70 -3.09
C GLU A 49 -4.01 10.23 -3.83
N ARG A 50 -4.87 9.33 -4.35
CA ARG A 50 -5.96 9.72 -5.21
C ARG A 50 -7.07 8.68 -5.18
N LEU A 51 -8.32 9.15 -5.13
CA LEU A 51 -9.51 8.31 -5.31
C LEU A 51 -9.95 8.43 -6.76
N LEU A 52 -10.20 7.29 -7.40
CA LEU A 52 -10.42 7.24 -8.85
C LEU A 52 -11.90 7.23 -9.24
N LEU A 53 -12.80 6.85 -8.32
CA LEU A 53 -14.23 6.79 -8.62
C LEU A 53 -14.91 8.12 -8.31
N PRO A 54 -15.80 8.60 -9.21
CA PRO A 54 -16.52 9.86 -8.98
C PRO A 54 -17.30 9.88 -7.67
N GLU A 55 -17.91 8.76 -7.28
CA GLU A 55 -18.71 8.65 -6.07
C GLU A 55 -17.85 8.71 -4.79
N ASP A 56 -16.55 8.50 -4.89
CA ASP A 56 -15.66 8.51 -3.72
C ASP A 56 -15.01 9.87 -3.47
N GLN A 57 -15.19 10.84 -4.38
CA GLN A 57 -14.58 12.14 -4.23
C GLN A 57 -15.11 12.85 -2.98
N GLY A 58 -14.18 13.36 -2.16
CA GLY A 58 -14.54 14.08 -0.94
C GLY A 58 -15.00 13.23 0.23
N LYS A 59 -14.97 11.90 0.10
CA LYS A 59 -15.37 11.02 1.20
C LYS A 59 -14.48 11.16 2.42
N LEU A 60 -15.11 11.10 3.57
CA LEU A 60 -14.43 11.12 4.87
C LEU A 60 -14.43 9.71 5.46
N CYS A 61 -13.43 9.42 6.29
CA CYS A 61 -13.33 8.13 6.95
C CYS A 61 -14.23 8.10 8.19
N VAL A 62 -15.52 7.93 7.99
CA VAL A 62 -16.51 7.98 9.08
C VAL A 62 -16.38 6.78 10.01
N ASN A 63 -15.83 5.67 9.53
CA ASN A 63 -15.63 4.46 10.32
C ASN A 63 -14.23 4.34 10.92
N CYS A 64 -13.36 5.28 10.65
CA CYS A 64 -12.04 5.34 11.26
C CYS A 64 -12.13 5.67 12.75
N LYS A 65 -11.05 5.43 13.48
CA LYS A 65 -10.99 5.67 14.93
C LYS A 65 -9.91 6.70 15.25
N GLY A 66 -10.02 7.30 16.43
CA GLY A 66 -9.02 8.23 16.92
C GLY A 66 -8.89 9.45 16.01
N ASN A 67 -7.66 9.84 15.75
CA ASN A 67 -7.36 11.03 14.96
C ASN A 67 -7.76 10.92 13.49
N GLU A 68 -8.02 9.71 13.02
CA GLU A 68 -8.38 9.49 11.63
C GLU A 68 -9.88 9.56 11.37
N LYS A 69 -10.69 9.54 12.44
CA LYS A 69 -12.13 9.62 12.31
C LYS A 69 -12.54 10.93 11.64
N ASP A 70 -13.37 10.78 10.61
CA ASP A 70 -13.91 11.89 9.81
C ASP A 70 -12.86 12.70 9.04
N GLN A 71 -11.63 12.19 8.93
CA GLN A 71 -10.63 12.77 8.06
C GLN A 71 -10.89 12.37 6.61
N PRO A 72 -10.47 13.18 5.62
CA PRO A 72 -10.58 12.79 4.23
C PRO A 72 -9.87 11.46 3.99
N ILE A 73 -10.50 10.57 3.22
CA ILE A 73 -9.88 9.30 2.85
C ILE A 73 -8.66 9.57 1.98
N LYS A 74 -8.76 10.51 1.05
CA LYS A 74 -7.60 10.97 0.30
C LYS A 74 -6.57 11.57 1.28
N GLY A 75 -5.36 11.05 1.23
CA GLY A 75 -4.27 11.48 2.11
C GLY A 75 -4.05 10.59 3.32
N LEU A 76 -4.97 9.67 3.62
CA LEU A 76 -4.79 8.77 4.76
C LEU A 76 -3.64 7.80 4.52
N VAL A 77 -2.85 7.59 5.56
CA VAL A 77 -1.86 6.52 5.60
C VAL A 77 -2.59 5.25 6.02
N ILE A 78 -2.72 4.32 5.09
CA ILE A 78 -3.47 3.08 5.33
C ILE A 78 -2.57 1.86 5.55
N VAL A 79 -1.34 1.89 5.04
CA VAL A 79 -0.33 0.86 5.32
C VAL A 79 0.65 1.46 6.30
N LYS A 80 0.87 0.78 7.44
CA LYS A 80 1.66 1.34 8.53
C LYS A 80 2.69 0.37 9.05
N GLY A 81 3.95 0.77 8.94
CA GLY A 81 5.04 0.19 9.71
C GLY A 81 5.45 -1.22 9.35
N LEU A 82 5.34 -1.62 8.09
CA LEU A 82 5.80 -2.94 7.67
C LEU A 82 7.32 -2.99 7.70
N GLU A 83 7.86 -4.11 8.14
CA GLU A 83 9.29 -4.37 8.21
C GLU A 83 9.70 -5.33 7.11
N GLN A 84 10.87 -5.10 6.54
CA GLN A 84 11.37 -5.97 5.48
C GLN A 84 11.79 -7.33 6.04
N ASP A 85 11.34 -8.38 5.37
CA ASP A 85 11.67 -9.76 5.68
C ASP A 85 11.94 -10.48 4.35
N GLY A 86 13.22 -10.53 3.95
CA GLY A 86 13.61 -11.06 2.66
C GLY A 86 12.96 -10.25 1.52
N ASP A 87 12.17 -10.93 0.69
CA ASP A 87 11.49 -10.31 -0.44
C ASP A 87 10.11 -9.75 -0.07
N SER A 88 9.74 -9.85 1.19
CA SER A 88 8.44 -9.41 1.67
C SER A 88 8.57 -8.26 2.67
N TRP A 89 7.46 -7.56 2.88
CA TRP A 89 7.30 -6.57 3.94
C TRP A 89 6.13 -7.03 4.81
N THR A 90 6.34 -7.14 6.12
CA THR A 90 5.39 -7.75 7.04
C THR A 90 5.42 -7.08 8.42
N ASP A 91 4.69 -7.62 9.39
CA ASP A 91 4.66 -7.17 10.79
C ASP A 91 4.17 -5.73 10.97
N GLY A 92 3.25 -5.31 10.14
CA GLY A 92 2.56 -4.04 10.27
C GLY A 92 1.10 -4.18 9.90
N ASP A 93 0.45 -3.06 9.68
CA ASP A 93 -1.00 -2.99 9.53
C ASP A 93 -1.43 -2.42 8.18
N ILE A 94 -2.63 -2.82 7.77
CA ILE A 94 -3.37 -2.13 6.72
C ILE A 94 -4.78 -1.84 7.22
N MET A 95 -5.27 -0.63 6.97
CA MET A 95 -6.62 -0.21 7.36
C MET A 95 -7.49 -0.08 6.12
N ASP A 96 -8.70 -0.62 6.19
CA ASP A 96 -9.70 -0.47 5.14
C ASP A 96 -10.58 0.74 5.49
N PRO A 97 -10.47 1.86 4.72
CA PRO A 97 -11.25 3.04 5.06
C PRO A 97 -12.76 2.87 4.84
N ALA A 98 -13.19 1.87 4.07
CA ALA A 98 -14.61 1.64 3.86
C ALA A 98 -15.33 1.18 5.14
N ASN A 99 -14.62 0.44 6.00
CA ASN A 99 -15.21 -0.09 7.24
C ASN A 99 -14.42 0.27 8.50
N GLY A 100 -13.25 0.90 8.37
CA GLY A 100 -12.39 1.27 9.49
C GLY A 100 -11.63 0.12 10.12
N LYS A 101 -11.72 -1.08 9.57
CA LYS A 101 -11.04 -2.25 10.14
C LYS A 101 -9.56 -2.23 9.82
N VAL A 102 -8.78 -2.71 10.78
CA VAL A 102 -7.32 -2.82 10.70
C VAL A 102 -6.95 -4.29 10.65
N TYR A 103 -6.10 -4.65 9.70
CA TYR A 103 -5.65 -6.02 9.47
C TYR A 103 -4.14 -6.07 9.56
N ASP A 104 -3.59 -7.22 9.93
CA ASP A 104 -2.19 -7.50 9.70
C ASP A 104 -1.93 -7.49 8.20
N CYS A 105 -0.71 -7.15 7.79
CA CYS A 105 -0.43 -6.95 6.37
C CYS A 105 0.91 -7.53 5.96
N THR A 106 0.93 -8.18 4.82
CA THR A 106 2.15 -8.60 4.14
C THR A 106 2.09 -8.14 2.69
N ILE A 107 3.16 -7.52 2.23
CA ILE A 107 3.28 -7.00 0.86
C ILE A 107 4.50 -7.62 0.20
N SER A 108 4.33 -8.09 -1.03
CA SER A 108 5.43 -8.61 -1.84
C SER A 108 5.17 -8.37 -3.32
N LEU A 109 6.25 -8.32 -4.10
CA LEU A 109 6.15 -8.22 -5.56
C LEU A 109 5.88 -9.60 -6.15
N ALA A 110 4.87 -9.71 -7.00
CA ALA A 110 4.68 -10.88 -7.85
C ALA A 110 5.59 -10.78 -9.09
N ASP A 111 5.73 -9.56 -9.61
CA ASP A 111 6.68 -9.17 -10.65
C ASP A 111 6.94 -7.67 -10.49
N PRO A 112 7.83 -7.03 -11.27
CA PRO A 112 8.16 -5.61 -11.06
C PRO A 112 6.97 -4.65 -11.11
N ASN A 113 5.87 -5.04 -11.75
CA ASN A 113 4.71 -4.18 -11.95
C ASN A 113 3.46 -4.69 -11.23
N THR A 114 3.56 -5.77 -10.47
CA THR A 114 2.42 -6.40 -9.80
C THR A 114 2.75 -6.64 -8.34
N LEU A 115 1.90 -6.14 -7.46
CA LEU A 115 2.08 -6.22 -6.02
C LEU A 115 0.98 -7.09 -5.41
N ASN A 116 1.37 -8.01 -4.57
CA ASN A 116 0.45 -8.76 -3.74
C ASN A 116 0.35 -8.08 -2.37
N VAL A 117 -0.87 -7.71 -2.01
CA VAL A 117 -1.15 -7.07 -0.73
C VAL A 117 -2.12 -7.99 0.02
N ARG A 118 -1.63 -8.62 1.08
CA ARG A 118 -2.43 -9.56 1.85
C ARG A 118 -2.76 -8.98 3.21
N GLY A 119 -4.05 -8.84 3.48
CA GLY A 119 -4.56 -8.49 4.80
C GLY A 119 -5.10 -9.73 5.49
N PHE A 120 -4.83 -9.88 6.78
CA PHE A 120 -5.29 -11.04 7.54
C PHE A 120 -5.44 -10.70 9.01
N LEU A 121 -6.17 -11.53 9.74
CA LEU A 121 -6.40 -11.38 11.19
C LEU A 121 -5.79 -12.58 11.90
N GLY A 122 -4.73 -12.34 12.66
CA GLY A 122 -4.08 -13.34 13.48
C GLY A 122 -3.29 -14.36 12.67
N PHE A 123 -3.97 -15.24 11.95
CA PHE A 123 -3.33 -16.31 11.18
C PHE A 123 -3.33 -15.98 9.71
N SER A 124 -2.17 -16.14 9.04
CA SER A 124 -2.00 -15.74 7.65
C SER A 124 -2.92 -16.47 6.67
N PHE A 125 -3.40 -17.65 7.01
CA PHE A 125 -4.34 -18.38 6.15
C PHE A 125 -5.77 -17.86 6.22
N LEU A 126 -6.09 -16.97 7.17
CA LEU A 126 -7.42 -16.37 7.33
C LEU A 126 -7.47 -14.99 6.70
N GLY A 127 -6.83 -14.82 5.57
CA GLY A 127 -6.73 -13.52 4.97
C GLY A 127 -7.24 -13.46 3.55
N ARG A 128 -7.07 -12.28 2.96
CA ARG A 128 -7.47 -11.97 1.60
C ARG A 128 -6.32 -11.26 0.90
N THR A 129 -6.00 -11.68 -0.31
CA THR A 129 -4.96 -11.07 -1.10
C THR A 129 -5.57 -10.21 -2.19
N GLN A 130 -5.13 -8.95 -2.24
CA GLN A 130 -5.41 -8.05 -3.35
C GLN A 130 -4.19 -7.93 -4.24
N VAL A 131 -4.42 -7.65 -5.51
CA VAL A 131 -3.37 -7.39 -6.48
C VAL A 131 -3.44 -5.92 -6.85
N TRP A 132 -2.34 -5.20 -6.63
CA TRP A 132 -2.20 -3.82 -7.06
C TRP A 132 -1.28 -3.78 -8.27
N LYS A 133 -1.53 -2.84 -9.18
CA LYS A 133 -0.69 -2.67 -10.38
C LYS A 133 0.11 -1.40 -10.27
N ARG A 134 1.38 -1.45 -10.70
CA ARG A 134 2.21 -0.25 -10.70
C ARG A 134 1.62 0.75 -11.68
N LYS A 135 1.51 1.98 -11.24
CA LYS A 135 1.05 3.07 -12.10
C LYS A 135 2.11 3.36 -13.14
N SER A 136 1.68 3.36 -14.40
CA SER A 136 2.56 3.67 -15.53
C SER A 136 2.70 5.18 -15.75
#